data_6f7900c38537b2f49db502236af040af
#
_entry.id   6f7900c38537b2f49db502236af040af
#
_cell.length_a   1.000
_cell.length_b   1.000
_cell.length_c   1.000
_cell.angle_alpha   90.00
_cell.angle_beta   90.00
_cell.angle_gamma   90.00
#
_symmetry.space_group_name_H-M   'P 1'
#
loop_
_entity.id
_entity.type
_entity.pdbx_description
1 polymer ?
#
loop_
_entity_poly.entity_id
_entity_poly.type
_entity_poly.pdbx_seq_one_letter_code
_entity_poly.pdbx_strand_id
1 'polypeptide(L)' 'KEKRIMSVARVTEIISGSDKSFDDALKKGIRRASKTLKNIRGAWIMDQEVTVNDEGKITEYRVKMRVTFVLKD' A
#
# COMPACT_ATOMS: atom_id res chain seq x y z
N LYS A 1 -18.96 -19.67 -20.66
CA LYS A 1 -19.08 -18.90 -20.63
C LYS A 1 -18.26 -17.90 -20.18
N GLU A 2 -18.05 -17.28 -20.62
CA GLU A 2 -17.38 -16.35 -20.24
C GLU A 2 -18.09 -15.56 -19.42
N LYS A 3 -17.74 -15.35 -18.42
CA LYS A 3 -18.42 -14.61 -17.62
C LYS A 3 -17.97 -13.28 -17.76
N ARG A 4 -18.83 -12.44 -17.92
CA ARG A 4 -18.49 -11.14 -18.02
C ARG A 4 -18.33 -10.65 -16.65
N ILE A 5 -17.26 -10.15 -16.34
CA ILE A 5 -16.99 -9.65 -15.02
C ILE A 5 -17.34 -8.20 -14.93
N MET A 6 -18.24 -7.89 -14.03
CA MET A 6 -18.58 -6.53 -13.78
C MET A 6 -18.05 -6.23 -12.40
N SER A 7 -16.82 -5.79 -12.34
CA SER A 7 -16.19 -5.53 -11.06
C SER A 7 -16.24 -4.07 -10.70
N VAL A 8 -16.51 -3.81 -9.44
CA VAL A 8 -16.42 -2.47 -8.91
C VAL A 8 -15.32 -2.49 -7.87
N ALA A 9 -14.39 -1.59 -8.01
CA ALA A 9 -13.26 -1.53 -7.09
C ALA A 9 -13.25 -0.20 -6.36
N ARG A 10 -12.67 -0.22 -5.19
CA ARG A 10 -12.45 1.00 -4.42
C ARG A 10 -10.98 1.16 -4.17
N VAL A 11 -10.60 2.38 -3.90
CA VAL A 11 -9.21 2.71 -3.65
C VAL A 11 -9.12 3.39 -2.31
N THR A 12 -8.17 2.95 -1.49
CA THR A 12 -7.89 3.57 -0.21
C THR A 12 -6.42 3.96 -0.20
N GLU A 13 -6.14 5.18 0.21
CA GLU A 13 -4.77 5.64 0.25
C GLU A 13 -4.19 5.42 1.64
N ILE A 14 -3.00 4.85 1.69
CA ILE A 14 -2.32 4.60 2.96
C ILE A 14 -0.87 5.00 2.84
N ILE A 15 -0.24 5.24 3.97
CA ILE A 15 1.19 5.50 4.05
C ILE A 15 1.77 4.48 5.01
N SER A 16 2.81 3.80 4.58
CA SER A 16 3.47 2.80 5.40
C SER A 16 4.94 3.15 5.55
N GLY A 17 5.47 2.92 6.73
CA GLY A 17 6.88 3.20 6.99
C GLY A 17 7.64 1.97 7.44
N SER A 18 8.93 2.00 7.23
CA SER A 18 9.82 0.93 7.65
C SER A 18 11.18 1.53 7.92
N ASP A 19 11.88 0.98 8.89
CA ASP A 19 13.26 1.40 9.11
C ASP A 19 14.24 0.57 8.29
N LYS A 20 13.73 -0.31 7.43
CA LYS A 20 14.59 -1.19 6.65
C LYS A 20 14.68 -0.83 5.18
N SER A 21 13.56 -0.64 4.53
CA SER A 21 13.56 -0.38 3.09
C SER A 21 12.19 0.03 2.61
N PHE A 22 12.13 0.56 1.38
CA PHE A 22 10.86 0.86 0.75
C PHE A 22 10.08 -0.42 0.50
N ASP A 23 10.78 -1.47 0.09
CA ASP A 23 10.14 -2.74 -0.17
C ASP A 23 9.48 -3.31 1.09
N ASP A 24 10.18 -3.18 2.21
CA ASP A 24 9.63 -3.64 3.48
C ASP A 24 8.42 -2.79 3.87
N ALA A 25 8.50 -1.48 3.65
CA ALA A 25 7.38 -0.59 3.94
C ALA A 25 6.15 -0.98 3.12
N LEU A 26 6.37 -1.27 1.83
CA LEU A 26 5.28 -1.67 0.96
C LEU A 26 4.62 -2.96 1.45
N LYS A 27 5.43 -3.95 1.74
CA LYS A 27 4.90 -5.24 2.18
C LYS A 27 4.15 -5.14 3.49
N LYS A 28 4.68 -4.36 4.42
CA LYS A 28 4.01 -4.16 5.70
C LYS A 28 2.68 -3.44 5.53
N GLY A 29 2.65 -2.45 4.64
CA GLY A 29 1.43 -1.71 4.39
C GLY A 29 0.33 -2.59 3.83
N ILE A 30 0.67 -3.41 2.84
CA ILE A 30 -0.30 -4.32 2.25
C ILE A 30 -0.78 -5.34 3.28
N ARG A 31 0.14 -5.88 4.06
CA ARG A 31 -0.22 -6.86 5.08
C ARG A 31 -1.17 -6.26 6.10
N ARG A 32 -0.88 -5.05 6.55
CA ARG A 32 -1.74 -4.41 7.53
C ARG A 32 -3.11 -4.08 6.94
N ALA A 33 -3.13 -3.59 5.70
CA ALA A 33 -4.38 -3.24 5.04
C ALA A 33 -5.25 -4.48 4.85
N SER A 34 -4.65 -5.62 4.58
CA SER A 34 -5.42 -6.83 4.32
C SER A 34 -6.09 -7.38 5.57
N LYS A 35 -5.78 -6.84 6.74
CA LYS A 35 -6.46 -7.25 7.96
C LYS A 35 -7.85 -6.61 8.06
N THR A 36 -8.05 -5.47 7.43
CA THR A 36 -9.33 -4.78 7.50
C THR A 36 -10.03 -4.68 6.16
N LEU A 37 -9.28 -4.74 5.06
CA LEU A 37 -9.87 -4.67 3.73
C LEU A 37 -9.83 -6.04 3.10
N LYS A 38 -10.93 -6.44 2.53
CA LYS A 38 -11.01 -7.74 1.88
C LYS A 38 -10.86 -7.58 0.39
N ASN A 39 -10.34 -8.61 -0.24
CA ASN A 39 -10.26 -8.66 -1.70
C ASN A 39 -9.33 -7.62 -2.29
N ILE A 40 -8.20 -7.40 -1.61
CA ILE A 40 -7.18 -6.50 -2.14
C ILE A 40 -6.61 -7.15 -3.38
N ARG A 41 -6.51 -6.39 -4.47
CA ARG A 41 -6.01 -6.89 -5.74
C ARG A 41 -4.71 -6.24 -6.16
N GLY A 42 -4.41 -5.07 -5.66
CA GLY A 42 -3.19 -4.42 -6.05
C GLY A 42 -3.02 -3.10 -5.34
N ALA A 43 -1.97 -2.41 -5.68
CA ALA A 43 -1.69 -1.11 -5.10
C ALA A 43 -0.87 -0.31 -6.11
N TRP A 44 -1.14 0.99 -6.17
CA TRP A 44 -0.33 1.90 -6.93
C TRP A 44 0.62 2.57 -5.96
N ILE A 45 1.90 2.58 -6.29
CA ILE A 45 2.87 3.33 -5.50
C ILE A 45 2.81 4.77 -5.97
N MET A 46 2.44 5.66 -5.07
CA MET A 46 2.28 7.06 -5.43
C MET A 46 3.56 7.84 -5.20
N ASP A 47 4.15 7.69 -4.04
CA ASP A 47 5.33 8.43 -3.67
C ASP A 47 6.18 7.63 -2.71
N GLN A 48 7.44 7.95 -2.68
CA GLN A 48 8.36 7.38 -1.72
C GLN A 48 9.14 8.53 -1.13
N GLU A 49 9.38 8.46 0.16
CA GLU A 49 10.16 9.49 0.78
C GLU A 49 10.93 8.89 1.95
N VAL A 50 11.97 9.55 2.36
CA VAL A 50 12.68 9.12 3.55
C VAL A 50 12.64 10.26 4.55
N THR A 51 12.63 9.90 5.82
CA THR A 51 12.83 10.88 6.86
C THR A 51 14.29 10.78 7.29
N VAL A 52 14.85 11.90 7.67
CA VAL A 52 16.26 11.94 8.08
C VAL A 52 16.37 12.66 9.41
N ASN A 53 17.40 12.32 10.17
CA ASN A 53 17.64 13.00 11.42
C ASN A 53 18.62 14.15 11.21
N ASP A 54 18.98 14.82 12.29
CA ASP A 54 19.87 15.99 12.22
C ASP A 54 21.25 15.67 11.66
N GLU A 55 21.64 14.41 11.68
CA GLU A 55 22.95 14.01 11.17
C GLU A 55 22.87 13.58 9.72
N GLY A 56 21.71 13.71 9.10
CA GLY A 56 21.55 13.31 7.72
C GLY A 56 21.38 11.83 7.52
N LYS A 57 21.08 11.08 8.58
CA LYS A 57 20.88 9.65 8.45
C LYS A 57 19.41 9.34 8.23
N ILE A 58 19.15 8.38 7.37
CA ILE A 58 17.78 7.97 7.09
C ILE A 58 17.24 7.24 8.30
N THR A 59 16.10 7.69 8.79
CA THR A 59 15.46 7.07 9.95
C THR A 59 14.25 6.24 9.55
N GLU A 60 13.64 6.54 8.41
CA GLU A 60 12.47 5.80 8.00
C GLU A 60 12.30 5.89 6.49
N TYR A 61 11.86 4.77 5.90
CA TYR A 61 11.49 4.72 4.49
C TYR A 61 9.97 4.68 4.46
N ARG A 62 9.35 5.61 3.74
CA ARG A 62 7.90 5.73 3.70
C ARG A 62 7.39 5.56 2.28
N VAL A 63 6.31 4.80 2.14
CA VAL A 63 5.67 4.58 0.85
C VAL A 63 4.22 5.01 0.95
N LYS A 64 3.81 5.89 0.04
CA LYS A 64 2.42 6.29 -0.05
C LYS A 64 1.84 5.48 -1.20
N MET A 65 0.74 4.81 -0.95
CA MET A 65 0.18 3.94 -1.96
C MET A 65 -1.34 4.01 -1.96
N ARG A 66 -1.92 3.68 -3.10
CA ARG A 66 -3.37 3.54 -3.21
C ARG A 66 -3.65 2.07 -3.38
N VAL A 67 -4.32 1.51 -2.41
CA VAL A 67 -4.64 0.09 -2.41
C VAL A 67 -6.00 -0.09 -3.07
N THR A 68 -6.04 -0.99 -4.05
CA THR A 68 -7.30 -1.27 -4.75
C THR A 68 -7.86 -2.59 -4.24
N PHE A 69 -9.15 -2.59 -3.99
CA PHE A 69 -9.81 -3.80 -3.58
C PHE A 69 -11.18 -3.86 -4.22
N VAL A 70 -11.65 -5.07 -4.46
CA VAL A 70 -12.88 -5.30 -5.18
C VAL A 70 -14.03 -5.45 -4.22
N LEU A 71 -15.12 -4.76 -4.53
CA LEU A 71 -16.32 -4.90 -3.74
C LEU A 71 -17.06 -6.12 -4.24
N LYS A 72 -17.50 -6.91 -3.30
CA LYS A 72 -18.27 -8.08 -3.66
C LYS A 72 -19.71 -7.92 -3.31
N ASP A 73 -20.55 -8.48 -4.10
CA ASP A 73 -21.98 -8.42 -3.86
C ASP A 73 -22.43 -9.41 -2.82
#